data_527e932c5568e0fc283b423f57e7381e
#
_entry.id   527e932c5568e0fc283b423f57e7381e
#
_cell.length_a   1.000
_cell.length_b   1.000
_cell.length_c   1.000
_cell.angle_alpha   90.00
_cell.angle_beta   90.00
_cell.angle_gamma   90.00
#
_symmetry.space_group_name_H-M   'P 1'
#
loop_
_entity.id
_entity.type
_entity.pdbx_description
1 polymer ?
#
loop_
_entity_poly.entity_id
_entity_poly.type
_entity_poly.pdbx_seq_one_letter_code
_entity_poly.pdbx_strand_id
1 'polypeptide(L)'
;MALQGKITECAALIREARGLGASVILIYGAHLIKNGAAYILDDFLANDRLTHLATNGAGTIHDWEYAWLGRSSECVRSNVATGTFGTWEETGRNIHLSLLAGGVEGLGFGESLGSLVENEALEIQQAASLEQLIQSDPANKLTGARAELLRLIHQGFASEGEYSLEHRWKQASVLASAYRHQVSVTVHPGIGYDIIANHPMFNGAVIGRAAQIDFQKFAASVDGLDGGVVLS
;
A
#
# COMPACT_ATOMS: atom_id res chain seq x y z
N MET A 1 -1.62 -25.60 26.47
CA MET A 1 -2.63 -26.44 25.77
C MET A 1 -3.72 -25.60 25.09
N ALA A 2 -4.31 -24.59 25.70
CA ALA A 2 -5.39 -23.80 25.07
C ALA A 2 -4.96 -23.03 23.79
N LEU A 3 -3.76 -22.47 23.76
CA LEU A 3 -3.28 -21.70 22.58
C LEU A 3 -2.99 -22.63 21.39
N GLN A 4 -2.35 -23.77 21.62
CA GLN A 4 -2.05 -24.74 20.55
C GLN A 4 -3.32 -25.28 19.90
N GLY A 5 -4.37 -25.53 20.68
CA GLY A 5 -5.68 -25.95 20.16
C GLY A 5 -6.29 -24.92 19.22
N LYS A 6 -6.27 -23.64 19.62
CA LYS A 6 -6.78 -22.52 18.78
C LYS A 6 -6.00 -22.34 17.47
N ILE A 7 -4.66 -22.49 17.52
CA ILE A 7 -3.82 -22.42 16.32
C ILE A 7 -4.17 -23.54 15.34
N THR A 8 -4.34 -24.76 15.85
CA THR A 8 -4.71 -25.93 15.03
C THR A 8 -6.09 -25.76 14.39
N GLU A 9 -7.05 -25.25 15.16
CA GLU A 9 -8.40 -24.95 14.67
C GLU A 9 -8.37 -23.85 13.60
N CYS A 10 -7.68 -22.73 13.85
CA CYS A 10 -7.53 -21.66 12.87
C CYS A 10 -6.90 -22.16 11.56
N ALA A 11 -5.84 -22.96 11.65
CA ALA A 11 -5.20 -23.55 10.48
C ALA A 11 -6.11 -24.53 9.73
N ALA A 12 -7.02 -25.23 10.41
CA ALA A 12 -8.01 -26.08 9.78
C ALA A 12 -9.06 -25.24 9.03
N LEU A 13 -9.58 -24.19 9.64
CA LEU A 13 -10.55 -23.28 9.02
C LEU A 13 -9.99 -22.61 7.77
N ILE A 14 -8.74 -22.16 7.79
CA ILE A 14 -8.08 -21.59 6.61
C ILE A 14 -8.01 -22.62 5.47
N ARG A 15 -7.60 -23.86 5.75
CA ARG A 15 -7.55 -24.90 4.72
C ARG A 15 -8.92 -25.24 4.16
N GLU A 16 -9.94 -25.30 5.00
CA GLU A 16 -11.32 -25.53 4.59
C GLU A 16 -11.82 -24.40 3.68
N ALA A 17 -11.67 -23.14 4.09
CA ALA A 17 -12.03 -21.98 3.31
C ALA A 17 -11.34 -21.99 1.94
N ARG A 18 -10.03 -22.26 1.89
CA ARG A 18 -9.30 -22.35 0.62
C ARG A 18 -9.78 -23.52 -0.24
N GLY A 19 -10.13 -24.64 0.37
CA GLY A 19 -10.73 -25.80 -0.33
C GLY A 19 -12.08 -25.50 -0.96
N LEU A 20 -12.84 -24.58 -0.39
CA LEU A 20 -14.12 -24.08 -0.91
C LEU A 20 -13.96 -22.92 -1.92
N GLY A 21 -12.75 -22.40 -2.12
CA GLY A 21 -12.52 -21.18 -2.91
C GLY A 21 -12.99 -19.89 -2.21
N ALA A 22 -13.28 -19.96 -0.91
CA ALA A 22 -13.73 -18.83 -0.12
C ALA A 22 -12.59 -17.87 0.25
N SER A 23 -12.93 -16.63 0.58
CA SER A 23 -11.97 -15.60 0.98
C SER A 23 -11.32 -15.90 2.33
N VAL A 24 -10.02 -15.70 2.40
CA VAL A 24 -9.26 -15.64 3.65
C VAL A 24 -8.60 -14.27 3.74
N ILE A 25 -9.15 -13.41 4.59
CA ILE A 25 -8.76 -12.01 4.71
C ILE A 25 -7.95 -11.82 6.00
N LEU A 26 -6.76 -11.21 5.89
CA LEU A 26 -6.00 -10.76 7.04
C LEU A 26 -6.11 -9.24 7.17
N ILE A 27 -6.63 -8.76 8.31
CA ILE A 27 -6.67 -7.34 8.69
C ILE A 27 -5.56 -7.11 9.71
N TYR A 28 -4.62 -6.20 9.40
CA TYR A 28 -3.47 -5.98 10.26
C TYR A 28 -3.06 -4.51 10.36
N GLY A 29 -2.40 -4.16 11.45
CA GLY A 29 -1.80 -2.84 11.67
C GLY A 29 -0.27 -2.88 11.66
N ALA A 30 0.35 -1.72 11.84
CA ALA A 30 1.78 -1.48 11.83
C ALA A 30 2.59 -2.43 12.74
N HIS A 31 2.02 -2.86 13.87
CA HIS A 31 2.73 -3.72 14.82
C HIS A 31 3.06 -5.10 14.24
N LEU A 32 2.25 -5.63 13.34
CA LEU A 32 2.55 -6.91 12.70
C LEU A 32 3.84 -6.81 11.89
N ILE A 33 4.00 -5.73 11.12
CA ILE A 33 5.20 -5.45 10.33
C ILE A 33 6.40 -5.22 11.25
N LYS A 34 6.26 -4.37 12.26
CA LYS A 34 7.35 -4.06 13.21
C LYS A 34 7.85 -5.27 13.99
N ASN A 35 7.03 -6.28 14.17
CA ASN A 35 7.40 -7.54 14.83
C ASN A 35 7.95 -8.60 13.85
N GLY A 36 8.19 -8.25 12.58
CA GLY A 36 8.92 -9.10 11.64
C GLY A 36 8.08 -10.18 10.96
N ALA A 37 6.75 -9.99 10.84
CA ALA A 37 5.87 -10.98 10.24
C ALA A 37 6.00 -11.09 8.70
N ALA A 38 6.75 -10.21 8.04
CA ALA A 38 6.79 -10.12 6.58
C ALA A 38 7.11 -11.46 5.90
N TYR A 39 8.13 -12.18 6.36
CA TYR A 39 8.50 -13.49 5.78
C TYR A 39 7.45 -14.58 6.00
N ILE A 40 6.72 -14.53 7.12
CA ILE A 40 5.61 -15.46 7.38
C ILE A 40 4.45 -15.16 6.45
N LEU A 41 4.17 -13.87 6.21
CA LEU A 41 3.12 -13.46 5.30
C LEU A 41 3.48 -13.78 3.85
N ASP A 42 4.74 -13.63 3.45
CA ASP A 42 5.21 -14.05 2.12
C ASP A 42 4.97 -15.56 1.89
N ASP A 43 5.30 -16.41 2.88
CA ASP A 43 4.99 -17.85 2.81
C ASP A 43 3.47 -18.11 2.68
N PHE A 44 2.65 -17.33 3.39
CA PHE A 44 1.19 -17.48 3.32
C PHE A 44 0.63 -17.07 1.96
N LEU A 45 1.18 -16.02 1.36
CA LEU A 45 0.81 -15.56 0.02
C LEU A 45 1.27 -16.54 -1.05
N ALA A 46 2.53 -16.98 -0.98
CA ALA A 46 3.11 -17.94 -1.92
C ALA A 46 2.39 -19.30 -1.93
N ASN A 47 1.78 -19.69 -0.81
CA ASN A 47 1.06 -20.95 -0.66
C ASN A 47 -0.46 -20.79 -0.70
N ASP A 48 -0.97 -19.68 -1.25
CA ASP A 48 -2.41 -19.42 -1.43
C ASP A 48 -3.23 -19.57 -0.13
N ARG A 49 -2.66 -19.17 1.02
CA ARG A 49 -3.33 -19.24 2.33
C ARG A 49 -4.12 -17.98 2.65
N LEU A 50 -3.78 -16.86 2.01
CA LEU A 50 -4.47 -15.58 2.12
C LEU A 50 -4.92 -15.13 0.73
N THR A 51 -6.13 -14.61 0.63
CA THR A 51 -6.69 -14.07 -0.62
C THR A 51 -6.72 -12.56 -0.63
N HIS A 52 -6.63 -11.94 0.56
CA HIS A 52 -6.69 -10.50 0.71
C HIS A 52 -5.99 -10.05 1.99
N LEU A 53 -5.30 -8.94 1.89
CA LEU A 53 -4.66 -8.25 2.99
C LEU A 53 -5.28 -6.85 3.14
N ALA A 54 -5.61 -6.44 4.35
CA ALA A 54 -6.10 -5.09 4.62
C ALA A 54 -5.29 -4.43 5.73
N THR A 55 -4.83 -3.21 5.51
CA THR A 55 -4.03 -2.47 6.47
C THR A 55 -4.39 -0.99 6.52
N ASN A 56 -3.71 -0.22 7.36
CA ASN A 56 -3.86 1.23 7.50
C ASN A 56 -2.60 1.98 7.04
N GLY A 57 -2.64 3.32 7.05
CA GLY A 57 -1.52 4.15 6.63
C GLY A 57 -0.23 3.87 7.42
N ALA A 58 -0.30 3.64 8.73
CA ALA A 58 0.87 3.32 9.54
C ALA A 58 1.51 1.96 9.15
N GLY A 59 0.69 0.99 8.73
CA GLY A 59 1.17 -0.29 8.20
C GLY A 59 2.02 -0.10 6.96
N THR A 60 1.58 0.74 6.03
CA THR A 60 2.31 1.02 4.79
C THR A 60 3.61 1.80 5.01
N ILE A 61 3.61 2.76 5.94
CA ILE A 61 4.81 3.52 6.29
C ILE A 61 5.91 2.57 6.75
N HIS A 62 5.62 1.73 7.73
CA HIS A 62 6.63 0.81 8.25
C HIS A 62 7.03 -0.26 7.24
N ASP A 63 6.09 -0.78 6.43
CA ASP A 63 6.41 -1.75 5.39
C ASP A 63 7.41 -1.18 4.38
N TRP A 64 7.15 0.05 3.89
CA TRP A 64 8.05 0.74 2.99
C TRP A 64 9.41 1.05 3.62
N GLU A 65 9.44 1.53 4.88
CA GLU A 65 10.68 1.82 5.62
C GLU A 65 11.54 0.57 5.80
N TYR A 66 10.93 -0.57 6.13
CA TYR A 66 11.67 -1.84 6.23
C TYR A 66 12.21 -2.30 4.88
N ALA A 67 11.47 -2.12 3.79
CA ALA A 67 11.95 -2.46 2.45
C ALA A 67 13.15 -1.59 2.02
N TRP A 68 13.14 -0.31 2.39
CA TRP A 68 14.16 0.65 2.00
C TRP A 68 15.34 0.70 2.97
N LEU A 69 15.10 0.83 4.29
CA LEU A 69 16.13 1.01 5.32
C LEU A 69 16.49 -0.27 6.08
N GLY A 70 15.70 -1.34 5.99
CA GLY A 70 15.80 -2.52 6.85
C GLY A 70 15.37 -2.26 8.30
N ARG A 71 14.79 -1.11 8.60
CA ARG A 71 14.33 -0.68 9.92
C ARG A 71 13.29 0.43 9.82
N SER A 72 12.56 0.70 10.89
CA SER A 72 11.75 1.92 11.00
C SER A 72 12.67 3.16 11.03
N SER A 73 12.28 4.23 10.34
CA SER A 73 13.04 5.48 10.25
C SER A 73 13.04 6.24 11.57
N GLU A 74 11.96 6.15 12.35
CA GLU A 74 11.73 7.03 13.50
C GLU A 74 11.95 6.39 14.86
N CYS A 75 12.63 7.15 15.73
CA CYS A 75 12.56 6.99 17.17
C CYS A 75 11.49 7.93 17.73
N VAL A 76 10.28 7.44 17.98
CA VAL A 76 9.14 8.26 18.45
C VAL A 76 9.50 9.12 19.66
N ARG A 77 10.19 8.55 20.66
CA ARG A 77 10.56 9.26 21.90
C ARG A 77 11.41 10.51 21.62
N SER A 78 12.47 10.37 20.80
CA SER A 78 13.37 11.50 20.50
C SER A 78 12.71 12.49 19.54
N ASN A 79 12.00 12.02 18.53
CA ASN A 79 11.42 12.87 17.50
C ASN A 79 10.22 13.70 18.03
N VAL A 80 9.42 13.14 18.94
CA VAL A 80 8.38 13.91 19.65
C VAL A 80 9.00 14.99 20.53
N ALA A 81 10.10 14.69 21.23
CA ALA A 81 10.78 15.67 22.09
C ALA A 81 11.37 16.86 21.30
N THR A 82 11.73 16.66 20.04
CA THR A 82 12.30 17.69 19.16
C THR A 82 11.28 18.30 18.18
N GLY A 83 10.04 17.81 18.17
CA GLY A 83 9.00 18.27 17.24
C GLY A 83 9.22 17.82 15.79
N THR A 84 10.03 16.76 15.56
CA THR A 84 10.35 16.24 14.22
C THR A 84 9.65 14.92 13.89
N PHE A 85 8.69 14.50 14.73
CA PHE A 85 7.92 13.26 14.48
C PHE A 85 7.08 13.39 13.21
N GLY A 86 7.19 12.40 12.31
CA GLY A 86 6.42 12.34 11.07
C GLY A 86 6.92 13.26 9.95
N THR A 87 8.16 13.74 10.02
CA THR A 87 8.72 14.70 9.04
C THR A 87 9.78 14.09 8.12
N TRP A 88 9.79 12.77 7.96
CA TRP A 88 10.73 12.09 7.06
C TRP A 88 10.39 12.35 5.60
N GLU A 89 11.28 13.07 4.92
CA GLU A 89 11.13 13.46 3.52
C GLU A 89 11.02 12.24 2.61
N GLU A 90 11.92 11.28 2.75
CA GLU A 90 11.99 10.11 1.87
C GLU A 90 10.74 9.24 1.99
N THR A 91 10.26 9.00 3.22
CA THR A 91 9.04 8.22 3.45
C THR A 91 7.83 8.90 2.82
N GLY A 92 7.63 10.18 3.14
CA GLY A 92 6.50 10.95 2.62
C GLY A 92 6.54 11.10 1.11
N ARG A 93 7.68 11.51 0.57
CA ARG A 93 7.88 11.72 -0.86
C ARG A 93 7.57 10.46 -1.67
N ASN A 94 8.17 9.32 -1.30
CA ASN A 94 8.08 8.11 -2.12
C ASN A 94 6.68 7.48 -2.06
N ILE A 95 6.01 7.53 -0.90
CA ILE A 95 4.62 7.11 -0.81
C ILE A 95 3.74 7.98 -1.70
N HIS A 96 3.86 9.32 -1.63
CA HIS A 96 3.03 10.20 -2.47
C HIS A 96 3.33 10.07 -3.95
N LEU A 97 4.60 9.91 -4.37
CA LEU A 97 4.97 9.67 -5.76
C LEU A 97 4.36 8.38 -6.29
N SER A 98 4.40 7.30 -5.49
CA SER A 98 3.80 6.03 -5.91
C SER A 98 2.29 6.13 -6.12
N LEU A 99 1.58 6.87 -5.24
CA LEU A 99 0.13 7.08 -5.38
C LEU A 99 -0.24 7.97 -6.55
N LEU A 100 0.61 8.90 -6.92
CA LEU A 100 0.42 9.75 -8.11
C LEU A 100 0.64 8.96 -9.38
N ALA A 101 1.74 8.22 -9.48
CA ALA A 101 2.04 7.38 -10.64
C ALA A 101 1.02 6.26 -10.79
N GLY A 102 0.73 5.49 -9.73
CA GLY A 102 -0.28 4.44 -9.76
C GLY A 102 -1.70 4.96 -10.03
N GLY A 103 -2.00 6.18 -9.56
CA GLY A 103 -3.31 6.80 -9.77
C GLY A 103 -3.64 7.05 -11.25
N VAL A 104 -2.68 7.38 -12.09
CA VAL A 104 -2.89 7.57 -13.55
C VAL A 104 -3.07 6.23 -14.28
N GLU A 105 -2.69 5.13 -13.64
CA GLU A 105 -2.93 3.76 -14.11
C GLU A 105 -4.20 3.14 -13.51
N GLY A 106 -4.83 3.82 -12.57
CA GLY A 106 -6.03 3.36 -11.89
C GLY A 106 -5.78 2.38 -10.76
N LEU A 107 -4.55 2.36 -10.22
CA LEU A 107 -4.18 1.53 -9.09
C LEU A 107 -4.67 2.10 -7.76
N GLY A 108 -4.92 1.22 -6.80
CA GLY A 108 -5.21 1.57 -5.42
C GLY A 108 -3.94 1.91 -4.62
N PHE A 109 -4.10 2.19 -3.34
CA PHE A 109 -2.99 2.57 -2.47
C PHE A 109 -1.99 1.42 -2.30
N GLY A 110 -2.50 0.24 -1.91
CA GLY A 110 -1.66 -0.92 -1.66
C GLY A 110 -0.90 -1.40 -2.90
N GLU A 111 -1.60 -1.45 -4.03
CA GLU A 111 -1.00 -1.89 -5.29
C GLU A 111 0.04 -0.90 -5.82
N SER A 112 -0.22 0.41 -5.71
CA SER A 112 0.74 1.45 -6.11
C SER A 112 2.06 1.33 -5.35
N LEU A 113 2.01 1.17 -4.02
CA LEU A 113 3.21 0.98 -3.20
C LEU A 113 3.87 -0.38 -3.44
N GLY A 114 3.08 -1.45 -3.54
CA GLY A 114 3.60 -2.78 -3.84
C GLY A 114 4.37 -2.82 -5.16
N SER A 115 3.83 -2.14 -6.19
CA SER A 115 4.48 -1.99 -7.49
C SER A 115 5.81 -1.23 -7.38
N LEU A 116 5.85 -0.09 -6.68
CA LEU A 116 7.10 0.66 -6.47
C LEU A 116 8.17 -0.20 -5.81
N VAL A 117 7.82 -0.88 -4.72
CA VAL A 117 8.80 -1.66 -3.95
C VAL A 117 9.29 -2.88 -4.73
N GLU A 118 8.41 -3.59 -5.42
CA GLU A 118 8.78 -4.79 -6.18
C GLU A 118 9.60 -4.46 -7.42
N ASN A 119 9.18 -3.45 -8.19
CA ASN A 119 9.83 -3.07 -9.44
C ASN A 119 11.00 -2.11 -9.24
N GLU A 120 11.14 -1.50 -8.06
CA GLU A 120 12.19 -0.52 -7.74
C GLU A 120 12.19 0.71 -8.67
N ALA A 121 11.06 0.96 -9.33
CA ALA A 121 10.88 2.05 -10.27
C ALA A 121 9.42 2.51 -10.37
N LEU A 122 9.25 3.76 -10.77
CA LEU A 122 7.99 4.37 -11.18
C LEU A 122 8.18 5.06 -12.53
N GLU A 123 7.18 5.02 -13.38
CA GLU A 123 7.11 5.85 -14.58
C GLU A 123 6.27 7.10 -14.30
N ILE A 124 6.89 8.26 -14.37
CA ILE A 124 6.21 9.56 -14.29
C ILE A 124 5.93 10.05 -15.70
N GLN A 125 4.67 9.98 -16.10
CA GLN A 125 4.25 10.35 -17.45
C GLN A 125 4.63 11.80 -17.79
N GLN A 126 4.94 12.04 -19.06
CA GLN A 126 5.28 13.38 -19.54
C GLN A 126 4.10 14.34 -19.44
N ALA A 127 4.34 15.59 -19.04
CA ALA A 127 3.32 16.62 -18.90
C ALA A 127 2.50 16.81 -20.18
N ALA A 128 3.17 16.87 -21.33
CA ALA A 128 2.50 17.01 -22.62
C ALA A 128 1.53 15.85 -22.93
N SER A 129 1.89 14.62 -22.55
CA SER A 129 1.01 13.45 -22.70
C SER A 129 -0.20 13.53 -21.76
N LEU A 130 0.01 13.96 -20.52
CA LEU A 130 -1.07 14.16 -19.54
C LEU A 130 -2.05 15.24 -20.03
N GLU A 131 -1.55 16.37 -20.52
CA GLU A 131 -2.37 17.45 -21.08
C GLU A 131 -3.20 16.96 -22.27
N GLN A 132 -2.59 16.23 -23.19
CA GLN A 132 -3.29 15.67 -24.35
C GLN A 132 -4.40 14.70 -23.93
N LEU A 133 -4.13 13.80 -22.97
CA LEU A 133 -5.11 12.84 -22.47
C LEU A 133 -6.28 13.50 -21.74
N ILE A 134 -6.02 14.57 -20.99
CA ILE A 134 -7.06 15.37 -20.31
C ILE A 134 -7.94 16.09 -21.33
N GLN A 135 -7.33 16.69 -22.36
CA GLN A 135 -8.05 17.43 -23.40
C GLN A 135 -8.88 16.51 -24.32
N SER A 136 -8.34 15.35 -24.66
CA SER A 136 -9.00 14.41 -25.58
C SER A 136 -10.21 13.71 -24.96
N ASP A 137 -10.18 13.43 -23.65
CA ASP A 137 -11.28 12.78 -22.93
C ASP A 137 -11.40 13.35 -21.51
N PRO A 138 -12.00 14.54 -21.35
CA PRO A 138 -12.14 15.19 -20.04
C PRO A 138 -13.09 14.46 -19.09
N ALA A 139 -13.96 13.57 -19.60
CA ALA A 139 -14.86 12.75 -18.79
C ALA A 139 -14.25 11.41 -18.36
N ASN A 140 -13.02 11.10 -18.77
CA ASN A 140 -12.33 9.88 -18.37
C ASN A 140 -12.19 9.77 -16.85
N LYS A 141 -12.41 8.58 -16.31
CA LYS A 141 -12.30 8.31 -14.86
C LYS A 141 -10.90 8.64 -14.28
N LEU A 142 -9.86 8.64 -15.11
CA LEU A 142 -8.48 8.94 -14.71
C LEU A 142 -8.11 10.43 -14.88
N THR A 143 -8.99 11.27 -15.43
CA THR A 143 -8.69 12.69 -15.69
C THR A 143 -8.28 13.43 -14.40
N GLY A 144 -8.94 13.16 -13.28
CA GLY A 144 -8.55 13.73 -11.99
C GLY A 144 -7.13 13.33 -11.58
N ALA A 145 -6.76 12.05 -11.75
CA ALA A 145 -5.41 11.56 -11.42
C ALA A 145 -4.34 12.21 -12.31
N ARG A 146 -4.62 12.32 -13.61
CA ARG A 146 -3.74 12.98 -14.60
C ARG A 146 -3.52 14.46 -14.26
N ALA A 147 -4.58 15.18 -13.89
CA ALA A 147 -4.50 16.58 -13.50
C ALA A 147 -3.67 16.79 -12.22
N GLU A 148 -3.81 15.90 -11.23
CA GLU A 148 -3.03 15.96 -9.99
C GLU A 148 -1.53 15.69 -10.24
N LEU A 149 -1.20 14.69 -11.06
CA LEU A 149 0.20 14.41 -11.42
C LEU A 149 0.78 15.59 -12.21
N LEU A 150 0.08 16.09 -13.23
CA LEU A 150 0.48 17.25 -14.03
C LEU A 150 0.77 18.47 -13.15
N ARG A 151 -0.11 18.76 -12.18
CA ARG A 151 0.07 19.86 -11.23
C ARG A 151 1.38 19.72 -10.46
N LEU A 152 1.71 18.53 -9.96
CA LEU A 152 2.93 18.31 -9.18
C LEU A 152 4.20 18.34 -10.05
N ILE A 153 4.13 17.94 -11.31
CA ILE A 153 5.23 18.12 -12.27
C ILE A 153 5.50 19.63 -12.45
N HIS A 154 4.46 20.44 -12.71
CA HIS A 154 4.60 21.89 -12.87
C HIS A 154 5.08 22.61 -11.59
N GLN A 155 4.81 22.04 -10.41
CA GLN A 155 5.32 22.56 -9.14
C GLN A 155 6.75 22.09 -8.80
N GLY A 156 7.34 21.22 -9.63
CA GLY A 156 8.70 20.70 -9.41
C GLY A 156 8.81 19.61 -8.35
N PHE A 157 7.69 19.04 -7.90
CA PHE A 157 7.70 17.92 -6.93
C PHE A 157 7.93 16.55 -7.59
N ALA A 158 7.61 16.40 -8.86
CA ALA A 158 7.84 15.20 -9.65
C ALA A 158 8.57 15.56 -10.94
N SER A 159 9.53 14.73 -11.34
CA SER A 159 10.24 14.83 -12.62
C SER A 159 9.74 13.76 -13.58
N GLU A 160 9.52 14.11 -14.83
CA GLU A 160 9.09 13.19 -15.89
C GLU A 160 10.11 12.09 -16.14
N GLY A 161 9.62 10.92 -16.57
CA GLY A 161 10.41 9.76 -16.91
C GLY A 161 10.53 8.76 -15.77
N GLU A 162 11.49 7.84 -15.89
CA GLU A 162 11.71 6.80 -14.90
C GLU A 162 12.30 7.37 -13.60
N TYR A 163 11.65 7.07 -12.49
CA TYR A 163 12.14 7.31 -11.14
C TYR A 163 12.53 5.98 -10.51
N SER A 164 13.81 5.71 -10.39
CA SER A 164 14.34 4.47 -9.82
C SER A 164 14.70 4.66 -8.35
N LEU A 165 14.33 3.67 -7.52
CA LEU A 165 14.61 3.65 -6.09
C LEU A 165 14.89 2.22 -5.64
N GLU A 166 16.16 1.91 -5.32
CA GLU A 166 16.55 0.61 -4.77
C GLU A 166 15.89 0.35 -3.42
N HIS A 167 15.25 -0.79 -3.29
CA HIS A 167 14.72 -1.31 -2.03
C HIS A 167 15.52 -2.53 -1.59
N ARG A 168 16.66 -2.27 -0.94
CA ARG A 168 17.64 -3.29 -0.57
C ARG A 168 17.06 -4.47 0.22
N TRP A 169 15.99 -4.24 0.96
CA TRP A 169 15.32 -5.25 1.78
C TRP A 169 13.87 -5.50 1.33
N LYS A 170 13.58 -5.41 0.04
CA LYS A 170 12.21 -5.60 -0.49
C LYS A 170 11.57 -6.93 -0.11
N GLN A 171 12.36 -7.96 0.20
CA GLN A 171 11.85 -9.23 0.71
C GLN A 171 11.18 -9.11 2.09
N ALA A 172 11.46 -8.02 2.82
CA ALA A 172 10.79 -7.71 4.08
C ALA A 172 9.51 -6.85 3.91
N SER A 173 9.07 -6.63 2.66
CA SER A 173 7.84 -5.89 2.36
C SER A 173 6.68 -6.85 2.08
N VAL A 174 5.61 -6.70 2.84
CA VAL A 174 4.34 -7.40 2.59
C VAL A 174 3.63 -6.84 1.36
N LEU A 175 3.76 -5.53 1.11
CA LEU A 175 3.20 -4.87 -0.08
C LEU A 175 3.83 -5.41 -1.37
N ALA A 176 5.18 -5.51 -1.41
CA ALA A 176 5.89 -6.09 -2.56
C ALA A 176 5.56 -7.58 -2.73
N SER A 177 5.51 -8.33 -1.63
CA SER A 177 5.12 -9.74 -1.65
C SER A 177 3.72 -9.93 -2.21
N ALA A 178 2.74 -9.16 -1.75
CA ALA A 178 1.37 -9.23 -2.25
C ALA A 178 1.30 -8.88 -3.75
N TYR A 179 2.02 -7.86 -4.20
CA TYR A 179 2.11 -7.49 -5.61
C TYR A 179 2.70 -8.64 -6.46
N ARG A 180 3.81 -9.23 -6.02
CA ARG A 180 4.47 -10.37 -6.68
C ARG A 180 3.59 -11.60 -6.79
N HIS A 181 2.86 -11.93 -5.74
CA HIS A 181 1.94 -13.07 -5.68
C HIS A 181 0.54 -12.75 -6.22
N GLN A 182 0.30 -11.53 -6.71
CA GLN A 182 -0.99 -11.08 -7.26
C GLN A 182 -2.15 -11.22 -6.26
N VAL A 183 -1.86 -11.05 -4.97
CA VAL A 183 -2.87 -11.01 -3.91
C VAL A 183 -3.19 -9.55 -3.59
N SER A 184 -4.47 -9.22 -3.52
CA SER A 184 -4.90 -7.85 -3.21
C SER A 184 -4.44 -7.44 -1.81
N VAL A 185 -3.78 -6.29 -1.72
CA VAL A 185 -3.56 -5.57 -0.47
C VAL A 185 -4.24 -4.22 -0.54
N THR A 186 -5.10 -3.94 0.42
CA THR A 186 -5.84 -2.69 0.49
C THR A 186 -5.42 -1.87 1.70
N VAL A 187 -5.33 -0.58 1.50
CA VAL A 187 -4.93 0.37 2.53
C VAL A 187 -6.09 1.30 2.84
N HIS A 188 -6.44 1.37 4.11
CA HIS A 188 -7.53 2.21 4.62
C HIS A 188 -6.95 3.38 5.42
N PRO A 189 -6.50 4.46 4.73
CA PRO A 189 -5.88 5.61 5.37
C PRO A 189 -6.94 6.50 6.01
N GLY A 190 -6.52 7.34 6.96
CA GLY A 190 -7.36 8.33 7.58
C GLY A 190 -6.85 9.74 7.34
N ILE A 191 -7.60 10.53 6.55
CA ILE A 191 -7.29 11.94 6.33
C ILE A 191 -7.50 12.69 7.65
N GLY A 192 -6.46 13.41 8.08
CA GLY A 192 -6.48 14.22 9.31
C GLY A 192 -5.84 13.54 10.52
N TYR A 193 -5.49 12.26 10.47
CA TYR A 193 -4.76 11.59 11.54
C TYR A 193 -3.54 10.76 11.08
N ASP A 194 -3.45 10.39 9.80
CA ASP A 194 -2.28 9.70 9.28
C ASP A 194 -1.10 10.68 9.13
N ILE A 195 0.05 10.30 9.69
CA ILE A 195 1.25 11.14 9.76
C ILE A 195 1.76 11.56 8.37
N ILE A 196 1.50 10.73 7.34
CA ILE A 196 1.85 11.00 5.95
C ILE A 196 1.25 12.32 5.43
N ALA A 197 0.15 12.81 6.05
CA ALA A 197 -0.49 14.07 5.71
C ALA A 197 0.36 15.31 6.03
N ASN A 198 1.44 15.17 6.79
CA ASN A 198 2.36 16.27 7.11
C ASN A 198 3.33 16.59 5.96
N HIS A 199 3.44 15.73 4.96
CA HIS A 199 4.35 15.95 3.84
C HIS A 199 3.83 17.02 2.87
N PRO A 200 4.67 17.91 2.32
CA PRO A 200 4.25 18.97 1.38
C PRO A 200 3.56 18.48 0.11
N MET A 201 3.86 17.24 -0.33
CA MET A 201 3.19 16.62 -1.48
C MET A 201 1.81 16.06 -1.15
N PHE A 202 1.37 16.10 0.13
CA PHE A 202 0.08 15.56 0.52
C PHE A 202 -1.05 16.17 -0.30
N ASN A 203 -1.90 15.30 -0.84
CA ASN A 203 -3.07 15.68 -1.61
C ASN A 203 -4.25 14.76 -1.25
N GLY A 204 -5.27 15.34 -0.63
CA GLY A 204 -6.46 14.61 -0.20
C GLY A 204 -7.22 13.94 -1.35
N ALA A 205 -7.18 14.51 -2.57
CA ALA A 205 -7.82 13.89 -3.74
C ALA A 205 -7.07 12.62 -4.18
N VAL A 206 -5.74 12.63 -4.16
CA VAL A 206 -4.90 11.45 -4.48
C VAL A 206 -5.13 10.35 -3.47
N ILE A 207 -5.03 10.67 -2.17
CA ILE A 207 -5.27 9.71 -1.08
C ILE A 207 -6.69 9.16 -1.14
N GLY A 208 -7.69 10.03 -1.30
CA GLY A 208 -9.10 9.64 -1.35
C GLY A 208 -9.42 8.72 -2.54
N ARG A 209 -8.85 8.99 -3.71
CA ARG A 209 -9.02 8.12 -4.89
C ARG A 209 -8.39 6.75 -4.67
N ALA A 210 -7.15 6.71 -4.20
CA ALA A 210 -6.44 5.47 -3.93
C ALA A 210 -7.18 4.62 -2.88
N ALA A 211 -7.63 5.26 -1.79
CA ALA A 211 -8.42 4.62 -0.74
C ALA A 211 -9.79 4.13 -1.22
N GLN A 212 -10.45 4.86 -2.12
CA GLN A 212 -11.73 4.44 -2.72
C GLN A 212 -11.56 3.19 -3.57
N ILE A 213 -10.51 3.11 -4.38
CA ILE A 213 -10.19 1.92 -5.17
C ILE A 213 -9.96 0.72 -4.24
N ASP A 214 -9.16 0.91 -3.20
CA ASP A 214 -8.88 -0.14 -2.22
C ASP A 214 -10.14 -0.56 -1.47
N PHE A 215 -11.01 0.38 -1.07
CA PHE A 215 -12.27 0.06 -0.43
C PHE A 215 -13.17 -0.81 -1.33
N GLN A 216 -13.22 -0.53 -2.64
CA GLN A 216 -14.00 -1.36 -3.58
C GLN A 216 -13.41 -2.77 -3.72
N LYS A 217 -12.07 -2.92 -3.75
CA LYS A 217 -11.40 -4.23 -3.76
C LYS A 217 -11.66 -5.00 -2.46
N PHE A 218 -11.61 -4.31 -1.32
CA PHE A 218 -11.93 -4.92 -0.02
C PHE A 218 -13.38 -5.40 0.03
N ALA A 219 -14.34 -4.56 -0.39
CA ALA A 219 -15.75 -4.94 -0.46
C ALA A 219 -15.97 -6.18 -1.32
N ALA A 220 -15.33 -6.27 -2.49
CA ALA A 220 -15.40 -7.45 -3.34
C ALA A 220 -14.83 -8.72 -2.67
N SER A 221 -13.81 -8.57 -1.81
CA SER A 221 -13.27 -9.70 -1.03
C SER A 221 -14.23 -10.15 0.09
N VAL A 222 -15.02 -9.22 0.64
CA VAL A 222 -16.05 -9.54 1.64
C VAL A 222 -17.18 -10.37 1.03
N ASP A 223 -17.53 -10.13 -0.23
CA ASP A 223 -18.55 -10.93 -0.94
C ASP A 223 -18.15 -12.43 -1.03
N GLY A 224 -16.86 -12.74 -0.99
CA GLY A 224 -16.34 -14.11 -1.00
C GLY A 224 -16.22 -14.77 0.38
N LEU A 225 -16.73 -14.18 1.46
CA LEU A 225 -16.56 -14.69 2.83
C LEU A 225 -17.54 -15.78 3.24
N ASP A 226 -18.47 -16.19 2.38
CA ASP A 226 -19.33 -17.36 2.72
C ASP A 226 -18.47 -18.63 2.81
N GLY A 227 -18.38 -19.22 4.00
CA GLY A 227 -17.41 -20.29 4.33
C GLY A 227 -15.96 -19.81 4.45
N GLY A 228 -15.72 -18.51 4.46
CA GLY A 228 -14.39 -17.89 4.54
C GLY A 228 -13.89 -17.62 5.96
N VAL A 229 -12.73 -16.98 6.05
CA VAL A 229 -12.06 -16.66 7.34
C VAL A 229 -11.58 -15.22 7.34
N VAL A 230 -11.81 -14.53 8.46
CA VAL A 230 -11.20 -13.24 8.75
C VAL A 230 -10.24 -13.38 9.94
N LEU A 231 -9.00 -12.99 9.74
CA LEU A 231 -7.96 -12.90 10.76
C LEU A 231 -7.76 -11.41 11.11
N SER A 232 -7.70 -11.05 12.40
CA SER A 232 -7.47 -9.68 12.86
C SER A 232 -6.63 -9.63 14.14
#